data_5358b46ef091f2c2ffc06e77f016b4b3
#
_entry.id   5358b46ef091f2c2ffc06e77f016b4b3
#
_cell.length_a   1.000
_cell.length_b   1.000
_cell.length_c   1.000
_cell.angle_alpha   90.00
_cell.angle_beta   90.00
_cell.angle_gamma   90.00
#
_symmetry.space_group_name_H-M   'P 1'
#
loop_
_entity.id
_entity.type
_entity.pdbx_description
1 polymer ?
#
loop_
_entity_poly.entity_id
_entity_poly.type
_entity_poly.pdbx_seq_one_letter_code
_entity_poly.pdbx_strand_id
1 'polypeptide(L)'
;VDMLSIKTSSNDKLVCQLSGGNQQKVVIAKWLANDSKIFIMDCPTRGIDVGVKAKIYKLMEELKSQSIAILMVSEEMMELIGMADRIITMKDGHQSEELLRSADLTEAELIQHII
;
A
#
# COMPACT_ATOMS: atom_id res chain seq x y z
N VAL A 1 1.02 0.41 -18.53
CA VAL A 1 0.11 -0.69 -18.88
C VAL A 1 0.82 -2.00 -18.59
N ASP A 2 1.97 -2.28 -19.21
CA ASP A 2 2.63 -3.58 -19.07
C ASP A 2 3.27 -3.78 -17.68
N MET A 3 4.02 -2.83 -17.18
CA MET A 3 4.70 -2.90 -15.88
C MET A 3 3.73 -3.22 -14.72
N LEU A 4 2.54 -2.64 -14.72
CA LEU A 4 1.53 -2.84 -13.68
C LEU A 4 0.43 -3.83 -14.06
N SER A 5 0.54 -4.47 -15.24
CA SER A 5 -0.45 -5.39 -15.77
C SER A 5 -1.88 -4.79 -15.72
N ILE A 6 -2.03 -3.54 -16.16
CA ILE A 6 -3.32 -2.87 -16.21
C ILE A 6 -4.13 -3.46 -17.36
N LYS A 7 -5.30 -4.03 -17.05
CA LYS A 7 -6.21 -4.58 -18.04
C LYS A 7 -7.11 -3.49 -18.60
N THR A 8 -6.95 -3.17 -19.87
CA THR A 8 -7.80 -2.22 -20.61
C THR A 8 -7.95 -2.69 -22.05
N SER A 9 -9.07 -2.34 -22.67
CA SER A 9 -9.30 -2.60 -24.08
C SER A 9 -8.65 -1.55 -25.00
N SER A 10 -8.29 -0.40 -24.48
CA SER A 10 -7.60 0.69 -25.18
C SER A 10 -6.89 1.59 -24.20
N ASN A 11 -5.76 2.19 -24.62
CA ASN A 11 -5.03 3.20 -23.82
C ASN A 11 -5.78 4.53 -23.75
N ASP A 12 -6.72 4.79 -24.67
CA ASP A 12 -7.54 6.00 -24.69
C ASP A 12 -8.79 5.90 -23.80
N LYS A 13 -9.00 4.75 -23.15
CA LYS A 13 -10.14 4.54 -22.27
C LYS A 13 -10.03 5.41 -21.02
N LEU A 14 -11.13 6.06 -20.63
CA LEU A 14 -11.17 6.84 -19.40
C LEU A 14 -10.95 5.95 -18.17
N VAL A 15 -10.16 6.44 -17.22
CA VAL A 15 -9.79 5.71 -15.99
C VAL A 15 -11.04 5.28 -15.20
N CYS A 16 -12.07 6.13 -15.15
CA CYS A 16 -13.35 5.82 -14.49
C CYS A 16 -14.11 4.63 -15.08
N GLN A 17 -13.75 4.20 -16.29
CA GLN A 17 -14.34 3.02 -16.94
C GLN A 17 -13.58 1.73 -16.64
N LEU A 18 -12.47 1.82 -15.91
CA LEU A 18 -11.70 0.65 -15.46
C LEU A 18 -12.28 0.10 -14.15
N SER A 19 -11.98 -1.17 -13.86
CA SER A 19 -12.24 -1.73 -12.52
C SER A 19 -11.45 -0.97 -11.44
N GLY A 20 -11.95 -0.94 -10.21
CA GLY A 20 -11.30 -0.24 -9.10
C GLY A 20 -9.83 -0.59 -8.94
N GLY A 21 -9.47 -1.87 -9.04
CA GLY A 21 -8.08 -2.31 -8.97
C GLY A 21 -7.22 -1.82 -10.14
N ASN A 22 -7.76 -1.67 -11.35
CA ASN A 22 -7.03 -1.09 -12.47
C ASN A 22 -6.92 0.45 -12.33
N GLN A 23 -7.95 1.11 -11.79
CA GLN A 23 -7.87 2.54 -11.45
C GLN A 23 -6.75 2.80 -10.46
N GLN A 24 -6.65 2.02 -9.38
CA GLN A 24 -5.59 2.14 -8.38
C GLN A 24 -4.20 1.98 -9.00
N LYS A 25 -4.03 1.01 -9.89
CA LYS A 25 -2.77 0.80 -10.61
C LYS A 25 -2.39 1.99 -11.50
N VAL A 26 -3.37 2.63 -12.14
CA VAL A 26 -3.13 3.85 -12.95
C VAL A 26 -2.64 4.99 -12.06
N VAL A 27 -3.25 5.17 -10.88
CA VAL A 27 -2.79 6.18 -9.90
C VAL A 27 -1.35 5.93 -9.50
N ILE A 28 -1.00 4.69 -9.15
CA ILE A 28 0.38 4.32 -8.78
C ILE A 28 1.33 4.56 -9.96
N ALA A 29 0.95 4.16 -11.19
CA ALA A 29 1.76 4.37 -12.38
C ALA A 29 2.07 5.84 -12.64
N LYS A 30 1.10 6.72 -12.43
CA LYS A 30 1.26 8.17 -12.57
C LYS A 30 2.36 8.71 -11.65
N TRP A 31 2.40 8.24 -10.41
CA TRP A 31 3.39 8.69 -9.44
C TRP A 31 4.77 8.06 -9.69
N LEU A 32 4.82 6.81 -10.14
CA LEU A 32 6.06 6.15 -10.53
C LEU A 32 6.79 6.86 -11.67
N ALA A 33 6.04 7.48 -12.59
CA ALA A 33 6.62 8.22 -13.70
C ALA A 33 7.38 9.51 -13.29
N ASN A 34 7.28 9.91 -12.03
CA ASN A 34 7.90 11.14 -11.51
C ASN A 34 9.25 10.93 -10.80
N ASP A 35 9.90 9.77 -10.94
CA ASP A 35 11.17 9.43 -10.27
C ASP A 35 11.19 9.71 -8.76
N SER A 36 10.04 9.56 -8.10
CA SER A 36 9.89 9.80 -6.67
C SER A 36 10.71 8.80 -5.85
N LYS A 37 11.39 9.28 -4.82
CA LYS A 37 12.15 8.45 -3.88
C LYS A 37 11.33 8.02 -2.67
N ILE A 38 10.22 8.68 -2.44
CA ILE A 38 9.30 8.42 -1.31
C ILE A 38 7.88 8.40 -1.87
N PHE A 39 7.15 7.34 -1.54
CA PHE A 39 5.72 7.20 -1.82
C PHE A 39 4.92 7.27 -0.53
N ILE A 40 3.91 8.13 -0.51
CA ILE A 40 2.91 8.17 0.56
C ILE A 40 1.62 7.58 0.01
N MET A 41 1.15 6.51 0.62
CA MET A 41 -0.03 5.76 0.20
C MET A 41 -1.07 5.74 1.33
N ASP A 42 -2.20 6.36 1.09
CA ASP A 42 -3.32 6.36 2.03
C ASP A 42 -4.32 5.27 1.64
N CYS A 43 -4.43 4.25 2.49
CA CYS A 43 -5.32 3.09 2.33
C CYS A 43 -5.31 2.51 0.90
N PRO A 44 -4.13 2.14 0.34
CA PRO A 44 -4.00 1.80 -1.08
C PRO A 44 -4.77 0.56 -1.52
N THR A 45 -5.22 -0.24 -0.58
CA THR A 45 -5.92 -1.52 -0.81
C THR A 45 -7.38 -1.50 -0.35
N ARG A 46 -7.88 -0.35 0.13
CA ARG A 46 -9.27 -0.22 0.61
C ARG A 46 -10.26 -0.51 -0.53
N GLY A 47 -11.22 -1.39 -0.25
CA GLY A 47 -12.29 -1.72 -1.21
C GLY A 47 -11.83 -2.51 -2.44
N ILE A 48 -10.64 -3.12 -2.40
CA ILE A 48 -10.06 -3.89 -3.49
C ILE A 48 -10.12 -5.38 -3.16
N ASP A 49 -10.39 -6.22 -4.15
CA ASP A 49 -10.41 -7.67 -3.97
C ASP A 49 -9.01 -8.25 -3.67
N VAL A 50 -8.97 -9.43 -3.02
CA VAL A 50 -7.74 -10.07 -2.54
C VAL A 50 -6.72 -10.31 -3.66
N GLY A 51 -7.19 -10.68 -4.85
CA GLY A 51 -6.29 -10.96 -5.98
C GLY A 51 -5.58 -9.70 -6.49
N VAL A 52 -6.23 -8.54 -6.39
CA VAL A 52 -5.62 -7.26 -6.76
C VAL A 52 -4.74 -6.73 -5.63
N LYS A 53 -5.12 -6.92 -4.36
CA LYS A 53 -4.26 -6.59 -3.20
C LYS A 53 -2.89 -7.25 -3.33
N ALA A 54 -2.85 -8.55 -3.63
CA ALA A 54 -1.59 -9.28 -3.80
C ALA A 54 -0.67 -8.67 -4.88
N LYS A 55 -1.24 -8.13 -5.95
CA LYS A 55 -0.47 -7.45 -7.00
C LYS A 55 0.08 -6.09 -6.54
N ILE A 56 -0.68 -5.37 -5.73
CA ILE A 56 -0.23 -4.10 -5.14
C ILE A 56 0.91 -4.37 -4.15
N TYR A 57 0.80 -5.39 -3.31
CA TYR A 57 1.88 -5.78 -2.39
C TYR A 57 3.16 -6.16 -3.13
N LYS A 58 3.05 -6.95 -4.20
CA LYS A 58 4.20 -7.28 -5.03
C LYS A 58 4.87 -6.05 -5.62
N LEU A 59 4.07 -5.09 -6.09
CA LEU A 59 4.59 -3.82 -6.58
C LEU A 59 5.32 -3.04 -5.49
N MET A 60 4.79 -2.98 -4.28
CA MET A 60 5.46 -2.34 -3.14
C MET A 60 6.83 -2.98 -2.84
N GLU A 61 6.91 -4.32 -2.87
CA GLU A 61 8.18 -5.04 -2.71
C GLU A 61 9.18 -4.73 -3.84
N GLU A 62 8.70 -4.62 -5.08
CA GLU A 62 9.54 -4.22 -6.22
C GLU A 62 10.06 -2.78 -6.06
N LEU A 63 9.24 -1.83 -5.61
CA LEU A 63 9.65 -0.46 -5.31
C LEU A 63 10.69 -0.40 -4.19
N LYS A 64 10.46 -1.14 -3.12
CA LYS A 64 11.40 -1.27 -2.01
C LYS A 64 12.76 -1.81 -2.49
N SER A 65 12.77 -2.80 -3.37
CA SER A 65 14.00 -3.36 -3.95
C SER A 65 14.80 -2.34 -4.76
N GLN A 66 14.13 -1.30 -5.27
CA GLN A 66 14.74 -0.16 -5.97
C GLN A 66 15.13 1.00 -5.03
N SER A 67 15.16 0.74 -3.71
CA SER A 67 15.48 1.74 -2.68
C SER A 67 14.49 2.91 -2.61
N ILE A 68 13.25 2.67 -2.99
CA ILE A 68 12.16 3.63 -2.83
C ILE A 68 11.52 3.40 -1.46
N ALA A 69 11.41 4.46 -0.66
CA ALA A 69 10.74 4.41 0.63
C ALA A 69 9.21 4.51 0.47
N ILE A 70 8.47 3.73 1.23
CA ILE A 70 7.01 3.74 1.22
C ILE A 70 6.49 4.06 2.63
N LEU A 71 5.71 5.13 2.74
CA LEU A 71 4.89 5.43 3.91
C LEU A 71 3.45 5.03 3.60
N MET A 72 2.97 3.97 4.21
CA MET A 72 1.62 3.47 4.02
C MET A 72 0.76 3.73 5.25
N VAL A 73 -0.39 4.36 5.05
CA VAL A 73 -1.46 4.41 6.05
C VAL A 73 -2.44 3.28 5.75
N SER A 74 -2.81 2.48 6.74
CA SER A 74 -3.79 1.42 6.60
C SER A 74 -4.57 1.22 7.91
N GLU A 75 -5.84 0.85 7.77
CA GLU A 75 -6.71 0.41 8.86
C GLU A 75 -6.67 -1.12 9.03
N GLU A 76 -6.06 -1.84 8.08
CA GLU A 76 -5.97 -3.29 8.11
C GLU A 76 -4.67 -3.73 8.81
N MET A 77 -4.76 -4.15 10.06
CA MET A 77 -3.57 -4.49 10.87
C MET A 77 -2.75 -5.63 10.27
N MET A 78 -3.41 -6.65 9.72
CA MET A 78 -2.72 -7.77 9.07
C MET A 78 -1.94 -7.33 7.83
N GLU A 79 -2.42 -6.32 7.12
CA GLU A 79 -1.67 -5.70 6.01
C GLU A 79 -0.38 -5.04 6.52
N LEU A 80 -0.48 -4.25 7.59
CA LEU A 80 0.68 -3.60 8.20
C LEU A 80 1.70 -4.62 8.72
N ILE A 81 1.26 -5.64 9.45
CA ILE A 81 2.13 -6.70 9.98
C ILE A 81 2.84 -7.45 8.85
N GLY A 82 2.12 -7.74 7.75
CA GLY A 82 2.67 -8.47 6.62
C GLY A 82 3.63 -7.66 5.74
N MET A 83 3.41 -6.37 5.59
CA MET A 83 4.10 -5.54 4.60
C MET A 83 5.13 -4.58 5.18
N ALA A 84 4.88 -4.00 6.37
CA ALA A 84 5.72 -2.96 6.91
C ALA A 84 7.00 -3.51 7.54
N ASP A 85 8.12 -2.79 7.38
CA ASP A 85 9.36 -3.05 8.14
C ASP A 85 9.28 -2.40 9.54
N ARG A 86 8.49 -1.33 9.65
CA ARG A 86 8.27 -0.54 10.86
C ARG A 86 6.84 -0.03 10.88
N ILE A 87 6.17 -0.15 12.00
CA ILE A 87 4.80 0.31 12.21
C ILE A 87 4.80 1.41 13.25
N ILE A 88 4.13 2.51 12.96
CA ILE A 88 3.88 3.60 13.89
C ILE A 88 2.40 3.60 14.20
N THR A 89 2.04 3.45 15.47
CA THR A 89 0.65 3.55 15.91
C THR A 89 0.33 4.98 16.30
N MET A 90 -0.90 5.40 15.97
CA MET A 90 -1.41 6.74 16.25
C MET A 90 -2.63 6.65 17.17
N LYS A 91 -2.68 7.53 18.18
CA LYS A 91 -3.82 7.68 19.07
C LYS A 91 -4.06 9.16 19.35
N ASP A 92 -5.30 9.61 19.21
CA ASP A 92 -5.73 10.99 19.48
C ASP A 92 -4.84 12.06 18.81
N GLY A 93 -4.38 11.80 17.59
CA GLY A 93 -3.52 12.70 16.82
C GLY A 93 -2.03 12.67 17.22
N HIS A 94 -1.64 11.79 18.12
CA HIS A 94 -0.26 11.63 18.57
C HIS A 94 0.30 10.25 18.20
N GLN A 95 1.61 10.17 17.99
CA GLN A 95 2.30 8.90 17.90
C GLN A 95 2.25 8.21 19.28
N SER A 96 1.77 6.98 19.30
CA SER A 96 1.67 6.18 20.53
C SER A 96 2.91 5.29 20.68
N GLU A 97 3.22 4.47 19.70
CA GLU A 97 4.33 3.52 19.75
C GLU A 97 4.97 3.34 18.37
N GLU A 98 6.20 2.85 18.35
CA GLU A 98 6.92 2.45 17.15
C GLU A 98 7.39 1.00 17.30
N LEU A 99 6.92 0.13 16.41
CA LEU A 99 7.14 -1.31 16.42
C LEU A 99 7.93 -1.72 15.19
N LEU A 100 9.02 -2.46 15.39
CA LEU A 100 9.77 -3.06 14.30
C LEU A 100 9.15 -4.39 13.90
N ARG A 101 9.30 -4.74 12.63
CA ARG A 101 8.85 -6.03 12.12
C ARG A 101 9.48 -7.17 12.92
N SER A 102 8.63 -8.07 13.44
CA SER A 102 9.05 -9.30 14.07
C SER A 102 8.09 -10.44 13.69
N ALA A 103 8.56 -11.68 13.81
CA ALA A 103 7.73 -12.85 13.55
C ALA A 103 6.61 -13.03 14.61
N ASP A 104 6.79 -12.44 15.79
CA ASP A 104 5.88 -12.56 16.92
C ASP A 104 4.86 -11.42 17.02
N LEU A 105 4.97 -10.41 16.13
CA LEU A 105 4.08 -9.25 16.14
C LEU A 105 2.65 -9.66 15.79
N THR A 106 1.71 -9.35 16.67
CA THR A 106 0.30 -9.74 16.55
C THR A 106 -0.62 -8.51 16.46
N GLU A 107 -1.84 -8.71 15.92
CA GLU A 107 -2.88 -7.66 15.95
C GLU A 107 -3.22 -7.23 17.37
N ALA A 108 -3.25 -8.15 18.34
CA ALA A 108 -3.55 -7.84 19.74
C ALA A 108 -2.52 -6.86 20.33
N GLU A 109 -1.26 -7.00 19.97
CA GLU A 109 -0.20 -6.08 20.39
C GLU A 109 -0.38 -4.70 19.77
N LEU A 110 -0.70 -4.61 18.47
CA LEU A 110 -0.99 -3.33 17.82
C LEU A 110 -2.19 -2.63 18.45
N ILE A 111 -3.26 -3.36 18.75
CA ILE A 111 -4.48 -2.83 19.36
C ILE A 111 -4.19 -2.16 20.70
N GLN A 112 -3.33 -2.73 21.53
CA GLN A 112 -2.98 -2.17 22.85
C GLN A 112 -2.38 -0.76 22.75
N HIS A 113 -1.75 -0.42 21.65
CA HIS A 113 -1.13 0.89 21.42
C HIS A 113 -2.06 1.91 20.74
N ILE A 114 -3.24 1.48 20.30
CA ILE A 114 -4.22 2.32 19.60
C ILE A 114 -5.41 2.70 20.50
N ILE A 115 -5.75 1.82 21.44
CA ILE A 115 -6.90 1.98 22.36
C ILE A 115 -6.58 2.90 23.54
#